data_4cce7467b9baf112acd3087533481466
#
_entry.id   4cce7467b9baf112acd3087533481466
#
_cell.length_a   1.000
_cell.length_b   1.000
_cell.length_c   1.000
_cell.angle_alpha   90.00
_cell.angle_beta   90.00
_cell.angle_gamma   90.00
#
_symmetry.space_group_name_H-M   'P 1'
#
loop_
_entity.id
_entity.type
_entity.pdbx_description
1 polymer ?
#
loop_
_entity_poly.entity_id
_entity_poly.type
_entity_poly.pdbx_seq_one_letter_code
_entity_poly.pdbx_strand_id
1 'polypeptide(L)'
;MPEQLQQLLNLETAPVAVTFHDAQPDGVSRVEKVEASGCTYWRRAAEGKTFYTEASDHYNCPIGCYTHNVALPDAQMEELERTLGLMGELGYIAMEEVPGIPRQENAFNNAVYSPLADASETPDVVIISGTPRQMMLLAEAATAAGIGTENGVMGRPTCAVVPAVIQGGRSVSSLGCIGNRVYTALSDDDFYFAFPGEHTDVLVEKLETIVNANRALEAYHQQRQAEI
;
A
#
# COMPACT_ATOMS: atom_id res chain seq x y z
N MET A 1 -19.29 -5.23 2.01
CA MET A 1 -17.97 -5.90 2.13
C MET A 1 -16.82 -4.88 2.28
N PRO A 2 -16.47 -3.99 1.32
CA PRO A 2 -15.34 -3.04 1.51
C PRO A 2 -15.50 -2.10 2.69
N GLU A 3 -16.68 -1.56 2.93
CA GLU A 3 -16.97 -0.70 4.09
C GLU A 3 -16.82 -1.44 5.43
N GLN A 4 -17.08 -2.75 5.46
CA GLN A 4 -16.92 -3.57 6.67
C GLN A 4 -15.45 -3.66 7.09
N LEU A 5 -14.51 -3.66 6.15
CA LEU A 5 -13.08 -3.70 6.43
C LEU A 5 -12.67 -2.49 7.31
N GLN A 6 -13.08 -1.29 6.91
CA GLN A 6 -12.82 -0.07 7.66
C GLN A 6 -13.49 -0.10 9.05
N GLN A 7 -14.74 -0.56 9.12
CA GLN A 7 -15.51 -0.62 10.37
C GLN A 7 -14.95 -1.65 11.35
N LEU A 8 -14.65 -2.87 10.90
CA LEU A 8 -14.13 -3.96 11.73
C LEU A 8 -12.81 -3.58 12.41
N LEU A 9 -11.97 -2.85 11.70
CA LEU A 9 -10.67 -2.40 12.19
C LEU A 9 -10.71 -1.02 12.85
N ASN A 10 -11.83 -0.29 12.75
CA ASN A 10 -11.94 1.10 13.19
C ASN A 10 -10.80 1.96 12.60
N LEU A 11 -10.62 1.91 11.28
CA LEU A 11 -9.60 2.68 10.59
C LEU A 11 -9.99 4.15 10.51
N GLU A 12 -9.04 5.05 10.71
CA GLU A 12 -9.22 6.50 10.57
C GLU A 12 -9.41 6.91 9.10
N THR A 13 -8.75 6.19 8.19
CA THR A 13 -8.81 6.45 6.75
C THR A 13 -9.35 5.24 5.99
N ALA A 14 -9.88 5.46 4.79
CA ALA A 14 -10.39 4.38 3.97
C ALA A 14 -9.26 3.45 3.48
N PRO A 15 -9.49 2.13 3.39
CA PRO A 15 -8.65 1.25 2.58
C PRO A 15 -8.61 1.75 1.13
N VAL A 16 -7.46 1.69 0.49
CA VAL A 16 -7.21 2.21 -0.85
C VAL A 16 -7.23 1.08 -1.86
N ALA A 17 -8.01 1.23 -2.91
CA ALA A 17 -7.96 0.40 -4.12
C ALA A 17 -7.00 1.04 -5.13
N VAL A 18 -6.12 0.22 -5.72
CA VAL A 18 -5.24 0.59 -6.83
C VAL A 18 -5.49 -0.37 -7.98
N THR A 19 -5.86 0.16 -9.15
CA THR A 19 -6.12 -0.63 -10.36
C THR A 19 -5.34 -0.04 -11.53
N PHE A 20 -4.67 -0.89 -12.29
CA PHE A 20 -3.87 -0.48 -13.45
C PHE A 20 -4.62 -0.74 -14.76
N HIS A 21 -4.50 0.19 -15.70
CA HIS A 21 -5.20 0.13 -16.99
C HIS A 21 -4.27 0.50 -18.14
N ASP A 22 -4.43 -0.18 -19.27
CA ASP A 22 -3.78 0.19 -20.54
C ASP A 22 -4.47 1.38 -21.19
N ALA A 23 -5.82 1.43 -21.12
CA ALA A 23 -6.63 2.52 -21.65
C ALA A 23 -7.03 3.51 -20.55
N GLN A 24 -7.40 4.72 -20.94
CA GLN A 24 -7.97 5.70 -20.02
C GLN A 24 -9.27 5.14 -19.41
N PRO A 25 -9.44 5.17 -18.08
CA PRO A 25 -10.64 4.66 -17.43
C PRO A 25 -11.85 5.57 -17.70
N ASP A 26 -13.01 4.98 -18.02
CA ASP A 26 -14.24 5.69 -18.26
C ASP A 26 -14.86 6.20 -16.95
N GLY A 27 -15.41 7.41 -16.98
CA GLY A 27 -16.19 7.96 -15.86
C GLY A 27 -15.36 8.39 -14.64
N VAL A 28 -14.05 8.25 -14.66
CA VAL A 28 -13.14 8.71 -13.61
C VAL A 28 -12.38 9.94 -14.09
N SER A 29 -12.30 10.98 -13.26
CA SER A 29 -11.54 12.20 -13.60
C SER A 29 -10.05 11.99 -13.36
N ARG A 30 -9.21 12.58 -14.23
CA ARG A 30 -7.76 12.63 -13.98
C ARG A 30 -7.47 13.44 -12.73
N VAL A 31 -6.38 13.11 -12.05
CA VAL A 31 -5.89 13.89 -10.92
C VAL A 31 -5.73 15.38 -11.29
N GLU A 32 -6.26 16.27 -10.45
CA GLU A 32 -6.21 17.72 -10.71
C GLU A 32 -4.81 18.31 -10.57
N LYS A 33 -3.99 17.71 -9.71
CA LYS A 33 -2.64 18.17 -9.40
C LYS A 33 -1.68 17.00 -9.29
N VAL A 34 -0.59 17.08 -10.01
CA VAL A 34 0.52 16.13 -9.92
C VAL A 34 1.21 16.27 -8.57
N GLU A 35 1.46 15.15 -7.93
CA GLU A 35 2.06 15.09 -6.61
C GLU A 35 3.58 14.88 -6.67
N ALA A 36 4.26 15.25 -5.58
CA ALA A 36 5.72 15.08 -5.47
C ALA A 36 6.15 13.62 -5.24
N SER A 37 5.21 12.75 -4.83
CA SER A 37 5.45 11.33 -4.57
C SER A 37 4.25 10.51 -4.99
N GLY A 38 4.45 9.36 -5.61
CA GLY A 38 3.39 8.42 -5.97
C GLY A 38 2.59 7.93 -4.76
N CYS A 39 3.22 7.82 -3.59
CA CYS A 39 2.51 7.44 -2.36
C CYS A 39 1.48 8.49 -1.91
N THR A 40 1.59 9.75 -2.33
CA THR A 40 0.60 10.79 -2.02
C THR A 40 -0.74 10.51 -2.68
N TYR A 41 -0.77 9.80 -3.81
CA TYR A 41 -2.00 9.35 -4.43
C TYR A 41 -2.75 8.35 -3.55
N TRP A 42 -2.05 7.46 -2.84
CA TRP A 42 -2.67 6.56 -1.87
C TRP A 42 -3.34 7.34 -0.74
N ARG A 43 -2.64 8.35 -0.20
CA ARG A 43 -3.20 9.22 0.84
C ARG A 43 -4.48 9.93 0.36
N ARG A 44 -4.47 10.51 -0.85
CA ARG A 44 -5.65 11.19 -1.40
C ARG A 44 -6.84 10.24 -1.56
N ALA A 45 -6.59 9.01 -2.00
CA ALA A 45 -7.64 7.99 -2.07
C ALA A 45 -8.14 7.58 -0.68
N ALA A 46 -7.24 7.41 0.29
CA ALA A 46 -7.59 7.13 1.68
C ALA A 46 -8.43 8.27 2.33
N GLU A 47 -8.26 9.50 1.86
CA GLU A 47 -9.04 10.69 2.25
C GLU A 47 -10.37 10.83 1.48
N GLY A 48 -10.78 9.83 0.70
CA GLY A 48 -12.08 9.77 0.02
C GLY A 48 -12.09 10.31 -1.41
N LYS A 49 -10.94 10.39 -2.10
CA LYS A 49 -10.88 10.86 -3.49
C LYS A 49 -10.77 9.69 -4.46
N THR A 50 -11.60 9.71 -5.52
CA THR A 50 -11.49 8.80 -6.66
C THR A 50 -10.98 9.57 -7.87
N PHE A 51 -9.87 9.10 -8.46
CA PHE A 51 -9.24 9.73 -9.62
C PHE A 51 -8.34 8.72 -10.33
N TYR A 52 -7.97 9.03 -11.58
CA TYR A 52 -6.90 8.30 -12.24
C TYR A 52 -5.67 9.19 -12.46
N THR A 53 -4.54 8.56 -12.63
CA THR A 53 -3.27 9.17 -13.07
C THR A 53 -2.80 8.52 -14.34
N GLU A 54 -2.12 9.27 -15.19
CA GLU A 54 -1.30 8.72 -16.26
C GLU A 54 0.12 8.42 -15.74
N ALA A 55 0.87 7.57 -16.44
CA ALA A 55 2.25 7.28 -16.09
C ALA A 55 3.10 8.55 -15.92
N SER A 56 2.86 9.57 -16.74
CA SER A 56 3.54 10.87 -16.67
C SER A 56 3.29 11.66 -15.38
N ASP A 57 2.16 11.42 -14.69
CA ASP A 57 1.87 12.08 -13.41
C ASP A 57 2.77 11.59 -12.27
N HIS A 58 3.52 10.50 -12.51
CA HIS A 58 4.45 9.91 -11.55
C HIS A 58 5.92 10.37 -11.72
N TYR A 59 6.25 11.15 -12.76
CA TYR A 59 7.62 11.54 -13.06
C TYR A 59 8.31 12.31 -11.94
N ASN A 60 7.56 13.01 -11.08
CA ASN A 60 8.12 13.65 -9.88
C ASN A 60 8.57 12.67 -8.78
N CYS A 61 8.30 11.37 -8.96
CA CYS A 61 8.73 10.32 -8.05
C CYS A 61 9.58 9.29 -8.80
N PRO A 62 10.85 9.58 -9.14
CA PRO A 62 11.67 8.70 -9.98
C PRO A 62 11.83 7.28 -9.42
N ILE A 63 11.93 7.14 -8.09
CA ILE A 63 11.99 5.83 -7.43
C ILE A 63 10.66 5.08 -7.57
N GLY A 64 9.53 5.78 -7.49
CA GLY A 64 8.21 5.21 -7.78
C GLY A 64 8.11 4.74 -9.24
N CYS A 65 8.59 5.54 -10.19
CA CYS A 65 8.66 5.15 -11.60
C CYS A 65 9.53 3.90 -11.79
N TYR A 66 10.67 3.81 -11.12
CA TYR A 66 11.51 2.62 -11.14
C TYR A 66 10.75 1.37 -10.68
N THR A 67 10.09 1.41 -9.53
CA THR A 67 9.36 0.26 -9.00
C THR A 67 8.16 -0.14 -9.86
N HIS A 68 7.51 0.82 -10.51
CA HIS A 68 6.37 0.58 -11.41
C HIS A 68 6.76 0.38 -12.87
N ASN A 69 8.05 0.28 -13.17
CA ASN A 69 8.59 0.11 -14.53
C ASN A 69 8.16 1.20 -15.53
N VAL A 70 7.86 2.39 -15.04
CA VAL A 70 7.53 3.55 -15.87
C VAL A 70 8.81 4.17 -16.42
N ALA A 71 8.88 4.32 -17.75
CA ALA A 71 10.01 4.97 -18.40
C ALA A 71 10.07 6.45 -18.03
N LEU A 72 11.23 6.89 -17.57
CA LEU A 72 11.48 8.29 -17.22
C LEU A 72 12.03 9.06 -18.42
N PRO A 73 11.61 10.32 -18.65
CA PRO A 73 12.34 11.24 -19.52
C PRO A 73 13.76 11.51 -18.98
N ASP A 74 14.67 11.96 -19.85
CA ASP A 74 16.09 12.13 -19.54
C ASP A 74 16.35 12.96 -18.26
N ALA A 75 15.64 14.07 -18.10
CA ALA A 75 15.80 14.94 -16.92
C ALA A 75 15.44 14.24 -15.60
N GLN A 76 14.42 13.42 -15.59
CA GLN A 76 14.01 12.64 -14.41
C GLN A 76 14.90 11.41 -14.19
N MET A 77 15.49 10.87 -15.25
CA MET A 77 16.51 9.83 -15.16
C MET A 77 17.77 10.37 -14.48
N GLU A 78 18.25 11.55 -14.88
CA GLU A 78 19.38 12.23 -14.24
C GLU A 78 19.07 12.52 -12.76
N GLU A 79 17.82 12.87 -12.43
CA GLU A 79 17.41 13.07 -11.03
C GLU A 79 17.40 11.76 -10.24
N LEU A 80 16.95 10.66 -10.83
CA LEU A 80 17.01 9.33 -10.21
C LEU A 80 18.46 8.95 -9.88
N GLU A 81 19.37 9.09 -10.84
CA GLU A 81 20.78 8.79 -10.66
C GLU A 81 21.41 9.64 -9.54
N ARG A 82 21.14 10.96 -9.54
CA ARG A 82 21.59 11.86 -8.49
C ARG A 82 21.03 11.49 -7.11
N THR A 83 19.75 11.12 -7.03
CA THR A 83 19.08 10.72 -5.79
C THR A 83 19.67 9.42 -5.25
N LEU A 84 19.88 8.42 -6.11
CA LEU A 84 20.52 7.16 -5.73
C LEU A 84 21.97 7.40 -5.28
N GLY A 85 22.71 8.26 -5.97
CA GLY A 85 24.07 8.66 -5.57
C GLY A 85 24.10 9.26 -4.17
N LEU A 86 23.21 10.23 -3.89
CA LEU A 86 23.08 10.83 -2.56
C LEU A 86 22.71 9.80 -1.49
N MET A 87 21.77 8.89 -1.79
CA MET A 87 21.39 7.83 -0.86
C MET A 87 22.56 6.88 -0.54
N GLY A 88 23.38 6.58 -1.55
CA GLY A 88 24.62 5.80 -1.38
C GLY A 88 25.65 6.51 -0.53
N GLU A 89 25.93 7.81 -0.81
CA GLU A 89 26.86 8.63 -0.03
C GLU A 89 26.46 8.74 1.45
N LEU A 90 25.16 8.83 1.71
CA LEU A 90 24.60 8.84 3.06
C LEU A 90 24.60 7.47 3.76
N GLY A 91 24.97 6.40 3.07
CA GLY A 91 24.86 5.03 3.57
C GLY A 91 23.41 4.56 3.76
N TYR A 92 22.46 5.23 3.11
CA TYR A 92 21.04 4.88 3.21
C TYR A 92 20.68 3.65 2.39
N ILE A 93 21.33 3.42 1.27
CA ILE A 93 21.19 2.25 0.40
C ILE A 93 22.55 1.83 -0.15
N ALA A 94 22.83 0.55 -0.22
CA ALA A 94 23.92 0.02 -1.02
C ALA A 94 23.44 -0.18 -2.47
N MET A 95 24.25 0.19 -3.45
CA MET A 95 23.83 0.11 -4.87
C MET A 95 23.53 -1.33 -5.30
N GLU A 96 24.14 -2.30 -4.65
CA GLU A 96 23.92 -3.73 -4.84
C GLU A 96 22.52 -4.19 -4.41
N GLU A 97 21.84 -3.42 -3.55
CA GLU A 97 20.46 -3.71 -3.11
C GLU A 97 19.42 -3.33 -4.18
N VAL A 98 19.73 -2.37 -5.06
CA VAL A 98 18.78 -1.82 -6.04
C VAL A 98 18.17 -2.89 -6.95
N PRO A 99 18.93 -3.83 -7.53
CA PRO A 99 18.36 -4.90 -8.36
C PRO A 99 17.41 -5.85 -7.63
N GLY A 100 17.50 -5.92 -6.29
CA GLY A 100 16.63 -6.75 -5.45
C GLY A 100 15.31 -6.07 -5.07
N ILE A 101 15.12 -4.79 -5.41
CA ILE A 101 13.87 -4.07 -5.14
C ILE A 101 12.76 -4.60 -6.05
N PRO A 102 11.60 -5.02 -5.52
CA PRO A 102 10.48 -5.44 -6.34
C PRO A 102 10.10 -4.38 -7.39
N ARG A 103 9.93 -4.82 -8.62
CA ARG A 103 9.62 -3.95 -9.76
C ARG A 103 8.56 -4.63 -10.63
N GLN A 104 7.53 -3.89 -11.05
CA GLN A 104 6.53 -4.42 -11.98
C GLN A 104 7.19 -4.92 -13.28
N GLU A 105 6.67 -6.01 -13.82
CA GLU A 105 7.13 -6.55 -15.11
C GLU A 105 6.77 -5.62 -16.26
N ASN A 106 5.54 -5.10 -16.23
CA ASN A 106 5.02 -4.17 -17.24
C ASN A 106 4.76 -2.79 -16.61
N ALA A 107 5.08 -1.74 -17.37
CA ALA A 107 4.65 -0.40 -17.05
C ALA A 107 3.12 -0.31 -17.17
N PHE A 108 2.51 0.56 -16.39
CA PHE A 108 1.11 0.95 -16.59
C PHE A 108 1.01 2.23 -17.44
N ASN A 109 -0.09 2.36 -18.17
CA ASN A 109 -0.44 3.63 -18.83
C ASN A 109 -1.24 4.53 -17.91
N ASN A 110 -2.20 3.94 -17.20
CA ASN A 110 -3.09 4.62 -16.26
C ASN A 110 -3.20 3.83 -14.96
N ALA A 111 -3.38 4.53 -13.83
CA ALA A 111 -3.69 3.92 -12.54
C ALA A 111 -4.88 4.63 -11.90
N VAL A 112 -5.91 3.88 -11.50
CA VAL A 112 -7.05 4.37 -10.74
C VAL A 112 -6.76 4.20 -9.26
N TYR A 113 -7.02 5.25 -8.50
CA TYR A 113 -6.95 5.29 -7.04
C TYR A 113 -8.32 5.68 -6.50
N SER A 114 -8.84 4.91 -5.56
CA SER A 114 -10.11 5.21 -4.89
C SER A 114 -10.13 4.67 -3.47
N PRO A 115 -11.05 5.15 -2.60
CA PRO A 115 -11.48 4.33 -1.47
C PRO A 115 -11.92 2.95 -1.98
N LEU A 116 -11.61 1.88 -1.26
CA LEU A 116 -11.99 0.53 -1.66
C LEU A 116 -13.51 0.37 -1.83
N ALA A 117 -14.30 1.13 -1.04
CA ALA A 117 -15.76 1.13 -1.13
C ALA A 117 -16.29 1.72 -2.45
N ASP A 118 -15.51 2.58 -3.09
CA ASP A 118 -15.86 3.27 -4.34
C ASP A 118 -15.24 2.61 -5.57
N ALA A 119 -14.51 1.50 -5.39
CA ALA A 119 -13.89 0.77 -6.50
C ALA A 119 -14.98 0.17 -7.41
N SER A 120 -14.93 0.48 -8.71
CA SER A 120 -15.88 -0.01 -9.71
C SER A 120 -15.60 -1.43 -10.19
N GLU A 121 -14.42 -1.96 -9.87
CA GLU A 121 -13.94 -3.28 -10.25
C GLU A 121 -13.02 -3.86 -9.15
N THR A 122 -12.64 -5.13 -9.27
CA THR A 122 -11.68 -5.74 -8.38
C THR A 122 -10.32 -5.08 -8.56
N PRO A 123 -9.75 -4.44 -7.53
CA PRO A 123 -8.45 -3.78 -7.66
C PRO A 123 -7.30 -4.79 -7.77
N ASP A 124 -6.19 -4.38 -8.40
CA ASP A 124 -4.97 -5.18 -8.39
C ASP A 124 -4.38 -5.27 -6.98
N VAL A 125 -4.42 -4.15 -6.25
CA VAL A 125 -3.87 -4.08 -4.90
C VAL A 125 -4.80 -3.28 -4.00
N VAL A 126 -5.02 -3.79 -2.78
CA VAL A 126 -5.62 -3.03 -1.68
C VAL A 126 -4.52 -2.62 -0.70
N ILE A 127 -4.49 -1.35 -0.32
CA ILE A 127 -3.50 -0.79 0.63
C ILE A 127 -4.24 -0.22 1.83
N ILE A 128 -3.82 -0.59 3.03
CA ILE A 128 -4.37 -0.13 4.29
C ILE A 128 -3.25 0.47 5.13
N SER A 129 -3.47 1.65 5.70
CA SER A 129 -2.61 2.19 6.76
C SER A 129 -3.30 2.09 8.11
N GLY A 130 -2.53 1.83 9.15
CA GLY A 130 -3.04 1.76 10.51
C GLY A 130 -2.01 1.27 11.52
N THR A 131 -2.46 1.16 12.76
CA THR A 131 -1.65 0.81 13.92
C THR A 131 -1.22 -0.67 13.92
N PRO A 132 -0.17 -1.04 14.67
CA PRO A 132 0.25 -2.44 14.82
C PRO A 132 -0.87 -3.38 15.28
N ARG A 133 -1.79 -2.90 16.14
CA ARG A 133 -2.92 -3.70 16.60
C ARG A 133 -3.89 -4.04 15.46
N GLN A 134 -4.19 -3.07 14.60
CA GLN A 134 -5.05 -3.27 13.43
C GLN A 134 -4.38 -4.20 12.41
N MET A 135 -3.07 -4.02 12.20
CA MET A 135 -2.31 -4.87 11.28
C MET A 135 -2.14 -6.30 11.79
N MET A 136 -2.08 -6.51 13.11
CA MET A 136 -2.11 -7.84 13.71
C MET A 136 -3.40 -8.60 13.31
N LEU A 137 -4.56 -7.95 13.47
CA LEU A 137 -5.84 -8.54 13.09
C LEU A 137 -5.92 -8.88 11.58
N LEU A 138 -5.39 -7.99 10.73
CA LEU A 138 -5.31 -8.23 9.29
C LEU A 138 -4.40 -9.41 8.94
N ALA A 139 -3.23 -9.51 9.58
CA ALA A 139 -2.30 -10.60 9.34
C ALA A 139 -2.89 -11.96 9.78
N GLU A 140 -3.58 -12.01 10.92
CA GLU A 140 -4.30 -13.19 11.39
C GLU A 140 -5.43 -13.56 10.41
N ALA A 141 -6.21 -12.58 9.94
CA ALA A 141 -7.28 -12.79 8.97
C ALA A 141 -6.73 -13.27 7.61
N ALA A 142 -5.64 -12.68 7.12
CA ALA A 142 -4.97 -13.11 5.89
C ALA A 142 -4.50 -14.57 5.99
N THR A 143 -3.90 -14.93 7.12
CA THR A 143 -3.49 -16.33 7.41
C THR A 143 -4.71 -17.25 7.40
N ALA A 144 -5.79 -16.87 8.07
CA ALA A 144 -7.02 -17.66 8.12
C ALA A 144 -7.73 -17.77 6.75
N ALA A 145 -7.55 -16.77 5.88
CA ALA A 145 -8.05 -16.75 4.51
C ALA A 145 -7.16 -17.54 3.52
N GLY A 146 -6.02 -18.05 3.97
CA GLY A 146 -5.06 -18.75 3.10
C GLY A 146 -4.25 -17.79 2.21
N ILE A 147 -4.28 -16.49 2.49
CA ILE A 147 -3.46 -15.49 1.80
C ILE A 147 -2.05 -15.59 2.37
N GLY A 148 -1.09 -15.93 1.51
CA GLY A 148 0.32 -15.96 1.92
C GLY A 148 0.76 -14.59 2.43
N THR A 149 1.69 -14.56 3.38
CA THR A 149 2.30 -13.32 3.88
C THR A 149 3.77 -13.30 3.49
N GLU A 150 4.25 -12.17 2.97
CA GLU A 150 5.68 -11.98 2.75
C GLU A 150 6.41 -12.02 4.08
N ASN A 151 7.53 -12.75 4.12
CA ASN A 151 8.36 -12.81 5.31
C ASN A 151 9.10 -11.48 5.52
N GLY A 152 8.78 -10.79 6.59
CA GLY A 152 9.40 -9.53 6.94
C GLY A 152 8.52 -8.31 6.63
N VAL A 153 9.04 -7.15 7.00
CA VAL A 153 8.38 -5.86 6.81
C VAL A 153 9.27 -4.98 5.96
N MET A 154 8.74 -4.51 4.84
CA MET A 154 9.49 -3.66 3.92
C MET A 154 9.73 -2.27 4.53
N GLY A 155 10.98 -1.80 4.49
CA GLY A 155 11.33 -0.45 4.90
C GLY A 155 11.37 0.52 3.72
N ARG A 156 12.12 0.18 2.66
CA ARG A 156 12.39 1.06 1.52
C ARG A 156 12.62 0.30 0.21
N PRO A 157 12.13 0.87 -0.92
CA PRO A 157 11.16 1.98 -0.97
C PRO A 157 9.73 1.48 -0.72
N THR A 158 8.89 2.32 -0.11
CA THR A 158 7.48 1.95 0.20
C THR A 158 6.68 1.59 -1.05
N CYS A 159 6.92 2.27 -2.17
CA CYS A 159 6.23 2.00 -3.44
C CYS A 159 6.46 0.57 -3.98
N ALA A 160 7.51 -0.13 -3.54
CA ALA A 160 7.77 -1.53 -3.90
C ALA A 160 6.72 -2.51 -3.33
N VAL A 161 5.88 -2.07 -2.39
CA VAL A 161 4.74 -2.86 -1.87
C VAL A 161 3.82 -3.29 -3.00
N VAL A 162 3.52 -2.38 -3.95
CA VAL A 162 2.60 -2.67 -5.05
C VAL A 162 3.12 -3.81 -5.96
N PRO A 163 4.32 -3.72 -6.56
CA PRO A 163 4.85 -4.82 -7.35
C PRO A 163 5.07 -6.10 -6.53
N ALA A 164 5.41 -6.00 -5.25
CA ALA A 164 5.58 -7.19 -4.40
C ALA A 164 4.26 -7.94 -4.20
N VAL A 165 3.14 -7.24 -4.02
CA VAL A 165 1.80 -7.85 -3.94
C VAL A 165 1.42 -8.49 -5.27
N ILE A 166 1.56 -7.77 -6.39
CA ILE A 166 1.17 -8.24 -7.72
C ILE A 166 1.96 -9.50 -8.11
N GLN A 167 3.27 -9.47 -7.96
CA GLN A 167 4.14 -10.59 -8.35
C GLN A 167 4.03 -11.77 -7.39
N GLY A 168 3.90 -11.48 -6.09
CA GLY A 168 3.87 -12.50 -5.06
C GLY A 168 2.51 -13.16 -4.86
N GLY A 169 1.41 -12.51 -5.26
CA GLY A 169 0.04 -12.97 -4.98
C GLY A 169 -0.25 -13.12 -3.49
N ARG A 170 0.45 -12.34 -2.64
CA ARG A 170 0.41 -12.46 -1.18
C ARG A 170 0.36 -11.09 -0.51
N SER A 171 0.04 -11.07 0.78
CA SER A 171 0.08 -9.85 1.57
C SER A 171 1.51 -9.40 1.87
N VAL A 172 1.70 -8.10 1.91
CA VAL A 172 2.99 -7.43 2.17
C VAL A 172 2.78 -6.33 3.19
N SER A 173 3.68 -6.20 4.16
CA SER A 173 3.68 -5.10 5.11
C SER A 173 4.85 -4.14 4.86
N SER A 174 4.65 -2.84 5.11
CA SER A 174 5.70 -1.83 4.99
C SER A 174 5.62 -0.79 6.09
N LEU A 175 6.78 -0.49 6.69
CA LEU A 175 6.90 0.59 7.69
C LEU A 175 6.79 1.99 7.09
N GLY A 176 6.80 2.11 5.78
CA GLY A 176 6.97 3.39 5.12
C GLY A 176 8.44 3.84 5.11
N CYS A 177 8.96 4.26 3.97
CA CYS A 177 10.28 4.89 3.90
C CYS A 177 10.20 6.35 4.33
N ILE A 178 11.34 6.99 4.59
CA ILE A 178 11.35 8.40 5.05
C ILE A 178 10.66 9.33 4.05
N GLY A 179 10.84 9.14 2.75
CA GLY A 179 10.14 9.93 1.73
C GLY A 179 8.62 9.74 1.80
N ASN A 180 8.15 8.50 1.92
CA ASN A 180 6.73 8.22 2.10
C ASN A 180 6.19 8.97 3.33
N ARG A 181 6.82 8.83 4.51
CA ARG A 181 6.36 9.48 5.76
C ARG A 181 6.30 10.99 5.65
N VAL A 182 7.28 11.63 5.00
CA VAL A 182 7.29 13.07 4.77
C VAL A 182 6.16 13.51 3.84
N TYR A 183 5.96 12.82 2.70
CA TYR A 183 4.98 13.24 1.70
C TYR A 183 3.55 12.86 2.05
N THR A 184 3.33 11.77 2.79
CA THR A 184 1.99 11.31 3.16
C THR A 184 1.57 11.74 4.56
N ALA A 185 2.50 12.25 5.37
CA ALA A 185 2.29 12.48 6.81
C ALA A 185 1.77 11.23 7.54
N LEU A 186 2.24 10.04 7.13
CA LEU A 186 1.94 8.80 7.84
C LEU A 186 2.38 8.95 9.31
N SER A 187 1.48 8.63 10.23
CA SER A 187 1.78 8.66 11.67
C SER A 187 2.96 7.74 12.01
N ASP A 188 3.75 8.11 13.02
CA ASP A 188 4.86 7.28 13.48
C ASP A 188 4.39 5.93 14.04
N ASP A 189 3.14 5.88 14.52
CA ASP A 189 2.51 4.68 15.05
C ASP A 189 1.84 3.81 13.96
N ASP A 190 1.80 4.28 12.70
CA ASP A 190 1.16 3.57 11.59
C ASP A 190 2.17 2.97 10.62
N PHE A 191 1.71 1.92 9.95
CA PHE A 191 2.38 1.31 8.80
C PHE A 191 1.36 0.74 7.80
N TYR A 192 1.84 0.25 6.68
CA TYR A 192 0.99 -0.27 5.61
C TYR A 192 0.87 -1.79 5.66
N PHE A 193 -0.32 -2.27 5.32
CA PHE A 193 -0.59 -3.64 4.95
C PHE A 193 -1.26 -3.63 3.58
N ALA A 194 -0.74 -4.42 2.65
CA ALA A 194 -1.30 -4.51 1.30
C ALA A 194 -1.50 -5.97 0.90
N PHE A 195 -2.50 -6.22 0.06
CA PHE A 195 -2.85 -7.56 -0.40
C PHE A 195 -3.54 -7.51 -1.78
N PRO A 196 -3.59 -8.64 -2.54
CA PRO A 196 -4.28 -8.70 -3.81
C PRO A 196 -5.78 -8.45 -3.65
N GLY A 197 -6.34 -7.55 -4.46
CA GLY A 197 -7.74 -7.13 -4.32
C GLY A 197 -8.75 -8.24 -4.48
N GLU A 198 -8.45 -9.28 -5.26
CA GLU A 198 -9.29 -10.48 -5.43
C GLU A 198 -9.59 -11.22 -4.11
N HIS A 199 -8.78 -11.01 -3.09
CA HIS A 199 -8.96 -11.62 -1.78
C HIS A 199 -9.79 -10.78 -0.80
N THR A 200 -10.31 -9.62 -1.21
CA THR A 200 -11.04 -8.70 -0.32
C THR A 200 -12.18 -9.39 0.42
N ASP A 201 -13.02 -10.13 -0.27
CA ASP A 201 -14.23 -10.73 0.31
C ASP A 201 -13.89 -11.81 1.34
N VAL A 202 -12.97 -12.71 1.01
CA VAL A 202 -12.55 -13.76 1.94
C VAL A 202 -11.80 -13.18 3.14
N LEU A 203 -11.00 -12.15 2.93
CA LEU A 203 -10.30 -11.46 4.02
C LEU A 203 -11.30 -10.82 5.01
N VAL A 204 -12.32 -10.14 4.51
CA VAL A 204 -13.36 -9.51 5.35
C VAL A 204 -14.13 -10.55 6.15
N GLU A 205 -14.52 -11.68 5.53
CA GLU A 205 -15.19 -12.80 6.23
C GLU A 205 -14.33 -13.32 7.39
N LYS A 206 -13.05 -13.58 7.15
CA LYS A 206 -12.13 -14.05 8.19
C LYS A 206 -11.84 -13.00 9.24
N LEU A 207 -11.72 -11.74 8.84
CA LEU A 207 -11.47 -10.63 9.75
C LEU A 207 -12.60 -10.47 10.78
N GLU A 208 -13.85 -10.60 10.39
CA GLU A 208 -14.98 -10.56 11.32
C GLU A 208 -14.84 -11.64 12.41
N THR A 209 -14.49 -12.86 12.01
CA THR A 209 -14.25 -13.97 12.93
C THR A 209 -13.08 -13.67 13.87
N ILE A 210 -11.97 -13.20 13.33
CA ILE A 210 -10.74 -12.88 14.08
C ILE A 210 -10.99 -11.73 15.06
N VAL A 211 -11.66 -10.66 14.66
CA VAL A 211 -11.99 -9.53 15.55
C VAL A 211 -12.84 -10.00 16.73
N ASN A 212 -13.86 -10.84 16.50
CA ASN A 212 -14.72 -11.36 17.55
C ASN A 212 -13.96 -12.29 18.51
N ALA A 213 -13.08 -13.15 17.98
CA ALA A 213 -12.24 -14.03 18.79
C ALA A 213 -11.25 -13.22 19.65
N ASN A 214 -10.60 -12.20 19.06
CA ASN A 214 -9.66 -11.34 19.79
C ASN A 214 -10.35 -10.56 20.91
N ARG A 215 -11.56 -10.05 20.72
CA ARG A 215 -12.33 -9.39 21.79
C ARG A 215 -12.63 -10.35 22.94
N ALA A 216 -13.04 -11.58 22.66
CA ALA A 216 -13.30 -12.58 23.68
C ALA A 216 -12.04 -12.98 24.46
N LEU A 217 -10.91 -13.15 23.76
CA LEU A 217 -9.62 -13.46 24.38
C LEU A 217 -9.09 -12.28 25.19
N GLU A 218 -9.26 -11.05 24.72
CA GLU A 218 -8.89 -9.85 25.48
C GLU A 218 -9.63 -9.81 26.83
N ALA A 219 -10.94 -10.01 26.81
CA ALA A 219 -11.75 -10.05 28.05
C ALA A 219 -11.29 -11.17 29.01
N TYR A 220 -11.01 -12.36 28.48
CA TYR A 220 -10.46 -13.47 29.25
C TYR A 220 -9.12 -13.12 29.90
N HIS A 221 -8.20 -12.51 29.16
CA HIS A 221 -6.89 -12.15 29.69
C HIS A 221 -6.98 -11.01 30.73
N GLN A 222 -7.88 -10.04 30.54
CA GLN A 222 -8.13 -8.98 31.51
C GLN A 222 -8.68 -9.54 32.83
N GLN A 223 -9.65 -10.47 32.76
CA GLN A 223 -10.16 -11.15 33.95
C GLN A 223 -9.05 -11.89 34.68
N ARG A 224 -8.27 -12.71 33.95
CA ARG A 224 -7.14 -13.46 34.52
C ARG A 224 -6.10 -12.55 35.16
N GLN A 225 -5.82 -11.39 34.58
CA GLN A 225 -4.86 -10.42 35.13
C GLN A 225 -5.39 -9.83 36.47
N ALA A 226 -6.70 -9.64 36.59
CA ALA A 226 -7.31 -9.12 37.81
C ALA A 226 -7.37 -10.14 38.98
N GLU A 227 -7.21 -11.43 38.70
CA GLU A 227 -7.22 -12.54 39.66
C GLU A 227 -5.82 -12.83 40.27
N ILE A 228 -4.73 -12.25 39.72
CA ILE A 228 -3.35 -12.40 40.17
C ILE A 228 -2.90 -11.20 40.99
#